data_d3f62272bcee0af968a3e69974e1c844
#
_entry.id   d3f62272bcee0af968a3e69974e1c844
#
_cell.length_a   1.000
_cell.length_b   1.000
_cell.length_c   1.000
_cell.angle_alpha   90.00
_cell.angle_beta   90.00
_cell.angle_gamma   90.00
#
_symmetry.space_group_name_H-M   'P 1'
#
loop_
_entity.id
_entity.type
_entity.pdbx_description
1 polymer ?
#
loop_
_entity_poly.entity_id
_entity_poly.type
_entity_poly.pdbx_seq_one_letter_code
_entity_poly.pdbx_strand_id
1 'polypeptide(L)'
;SPVISFKNYSFQYRAQKRPTLTNINLDIYPGERVLIAGPSGCGKSTLAGCINGLNPCSNPGEATGELIIDGVDATKSSIFELSAHVGTVLQDPDGQFIGLTVGEDIAFSLENSCMPQDEMHQITRKVAELVKINNHLDYAPHELSGGQKQRVSLAGVMVDQVKILLFDEPLANLD
;
A
#
# COMPACT_ATOMS: atom_id res chain seq x y z
N SER A 1 21.23 -0.42 4.55
CA SER A 1 20.39 0.58 5.24
C SER A 1 18.92 0.13 5.27
N PRO A 2 18.17 0.50 6.31
CA PRO A 2 16.77 0.14 6.40
C PRO A 2 15.92 0.79 5.30
N VAL A 3 14.89 0.09 4.85
CA VAL A 3 13.92 0.63 3.89
C VAL A 3 12.83 1.43 4.60
N ILE A 4 12.55 1.12 5.87
CA ILE A 4 11.70 1.91 6.75
C ILE A 4 12.46 2.11 8.06
N SER A 5 12.54 3.35 8.53
CA SER A 5 13.21 3.67 9.80
C SER A 5 12.40 4.69 10.60
N PHE A 6 11.94 4.25 11.77
CA PHE A 6 11.33 5.12 12.78
C PHE A 6 12.35 5.41 13.88
N LYS A 7 12.56 6.67 14.22
CA LYS A 7 13.43 7.09 15.33
C LYS A 7 12.70 8.05 16.25
N ASN A 8 12.43 7.62 17.45
CA ASN A 8 11.71 8.39 18.45
C ASN A 8 10.44 9.03 17.89
N TYR A 9 9.74 8.27 17.04
CA TYR A 9 8.59 8.75 16.30
C TYR A 9 7.33 8.67 17.14
N SER A 10 6.59 9.77 17.16
CA SER A 10 5.28 9.84 17.83
C SER A 10 4.29 10.50 16.88
N PHE A 11 3.04 10.06 16.93
CA PHE A 11 1.97 10.64 16.13
C PHE A 11 0.71 10.83 16.96
N GLN A 12 0.12 12.02 16.85
CA GLN A 12 -1.14 12.37 17.52
C GLN A 12 -2.11 12.94 16.50
N TYR A 13 -3.31 12.32 16.41
CA TYR A 13 -4.38 12.87 15.59
C TYR A 13 -4.86 14.20 16.19
N ARG A 14 -5.18 15.17 15.32
CA ARG A 14 -5.67 16.48 15.76
C ARG A 14 -6.90 16.39 16.65
N ALA A 15 -7.80 15.44 16.34
CA ALA A 15 -9.04 15.24 17.09
C ALA A 15 -8.86 14.53 18.43
N GLN A 16 -7.66 14.05 18.73
CA GLN A 16 -7.38 13.29 19.94
C GLN A 16 -6.49 14.05 20.91
N LYS A 17 -6.67 13.78 22.21
CA LYS A 17 -5.92 14.48 23.26
C LYS A 17 -4.59 13.80 23.60
N ARG A 18 -4.38 12.57 23.13
CA ARG A 18 -3.18 11.78 23.42
C ARG A 18 -2.58 11.22 22.14
N PRO A 19 -1.25 11.03 22.11
CA PRO A 19 -0.62 10.36 20.99
C PRO A 19 -1.12 8.92 20.84
N THR A 20 -1.37 8.51 19.60
CA THR A 20 -1.67 7.11 19.27
C THR A 20 -0.39 6.30 19.18
N LEU A 21 0.68 6.91 18.69
CA LEU A 21 2.01 6.32 18.63
C LEU A 21 2.95 7.14 19.50
N THR A 22 3.75 6.47 20.32
CA THR A 22 4.69 7.12 21.24
C THR A 22 6.06 6.45 21.17
N ASN A 23 7.09 7.24 20.86
CA ASN A 23 8.49 6.80 20.83
C ASN A 23 8.72 5.50 20.07
N ILE A 24 8.22 5.43 18.85
CA ILE A 24 8.44 4.27 18.00
C ILE A 24 9.88 4.29 17.50
N ASN A 25 10.58 3.19 17.73
CA ASN A 25 11.91 2.93 17.20
C ASN A 25 11.88 1.58 16.51
N LEU A 26 11.97 1.59 15.19
CA LEU A 26 11.81 0.39 14.39
C LEU A 26 12.54 0.58 13.06
N ASP A 27 13.39 -0.38 12.72
CA ASP A 27 14.03 -0.45 11.41
C ASP A 27 13.57 -1.71 10.68
N ILE A 28 13.13 -1.54 9.45
CA ILE A 28 12.77 -2.64 8.57
C ILE A 28 13.69 -2.60 7.35
N TYR A 29 14.30 -3.73 7.03
CA TYR A 29 15.29 -3.85 5.96
C TYR A 29 14.69 -4.46 4.70
N PRO A 30 15.28 -4.19 3.52
CA PRO A 30 14.82 -4.80 2.28
C PRO A 30 14.74 -6.32 2.39
N GLY A 31 13.67 -6.91 1.86
CA GLY A 31 13.44 -8.35 1.87
C GLY A 31 12.80 -8.89 3.15
N GLU A 32 12.64 -8.07 4.18
CA GLU A 32 11.98 -8.51 5.41
C GLU A 32 10.46 -8.58 5.25
N ARG A 33 9.87 -9.57 5.91
CA ARG A 33 8.43 -9.70 6.08
C ARG A 33 8.10 -9.46 7.54
N VAL A 34 7.34 -8.41 7.82
CA VAL A 34 7.06 -7.99 9.18
C VAL A 34 5.56 -8.10 9.45
N LEU A 35 5.19 -8.81 10.49
CA LEU A 35 3.82 -8.89 10.98
C LEU A 35 3.64 -7.91 12.13
N ILE A 36 2.66 -7.02 12.00
CA ILE A 36 2.27 -6.10 13.07
C ILE A 36 0.97 -6.63 13.65
N ALA A 37 1.03 -7.11 14.87
CA ALA A 37 -0.10 -7.72 15.56
C ALA A 37 -0.41 -7.00 16.87
N GLY A 38 -1.67 -7.02 17.25
CA GLY A 38 -2.14 -6.42 18.49
C GLY A 38 -3.66 -6.29 18.51
N PRO A 39 -4.25 -5.96 19.65
CA PRO A 39 -5.69 -5.78 19.78
C PRO A 39 -6.17 -4.56 18.97
N SER A 40 -7.46 -4.53 18.67
CA SER A 40 -8.09 -3.39 18.02
C SER A 40 -7.82 -2.10 18.80
N GLY A 41 -7.48 -1.03 18.08
CA GLY A 41 -7.25 0.28 18.70
C GLY A 41 -5.87 0.48 19.31
N CYS A 42 -4.94 -0.47 19.12
CA CYS A 42 -3.57 -0.34 19.68
C CYS A 42 -2.63 0.50 18.80
N GLY A 43 -3.08 0.98 17.64
CA GLY A 43 -2.27 1.84 16.78
C GLY A 43 -1.74 1.20 15.51
N LYS A 44 -2.13 -0.03 15.17
CA LYS A 44 -1.66 -0.72 13.95
C LYS A 44 -1.99 0.06 12.68
N SER A 45 -3.24 0.48 12.53
CA SER A 45 -3.69 1.24 11.36
C SER A 45 -3.04 2.61 11.30
N THR A 46 -2.78 3.21 12.45
CA THR A 46 -2.08 4.49 12.54
C THR A 46 -0.64 4.35 12.07
N LEU A 47 0.04 3.28 12.48
CA LEU A 47 1.41 3.01 12.05
C LEU A 47 1.48 2.84 10.53
N ALA A 48 0.60 2.01 9.96
CA ALA A 48 0.51 1.82 8.52
C ALA A 48 0.19 3.14 7.79
N GLY A 49 -0.73 3.94 8.33
CA GLY A 49 -1.08 5.24 7.77
C GLY A 49 0.07 6.24 7.77
N CYS A 50 0.96 6.16 8.74
CA CYS A 50 2.17 6.99 8.75
C CYS A 50 3.15 6.56 7.66
N ILE A 51 3.25 5.26 7.39
CA ILE A 51 4.14 4.74 6.34
C ILE A 51 3.66 5.12 4.95
N ASN A 52 2.36 5.05 4.67
CA ASN A 52 1.84 5.35 3.33
C ASN A 52 1.45 6.83 3.11
N GLY A 53 1.61 7.67 4.12
CA GLY A 53 1.35 9.09 4.01
C GLY A 53 -0.09 9.52 4.25
N LEU A 54 -1.02 8.60 4.52
CA LEU A 54 -2.39 8.96 4.90
C LEU A 54 -2.41 9.82 6.17
N ASN A 55 -1.47 9.60 7.06
CA ASN A 55 -1.24 10.41 8.24
C ASN A 55 0.03 11.26 8.05
N PRO A 56 -0.02 12.58 8.05
CA PRO A 56 -1.16 13.46 8.34
C PRO A 56 -1.90 13.96 7.10
N CYS A 57 -1.56 13.55 5.89
CA CYS A 57 -2.09 14.16 4.67
C CYS A 57 -3.63 14.09 4.58
N SER A 58 -4.20 12.91 4.81
CA SER A 58 -5.67 12.73 4.80
C SER A 58 -6.27 12.74 6.20
N ASN A 59 -5.52 12.33 7.20
CA ASN A 59 -5.94 12.30 8.59
C ASN A 59 -5.09 13.30 9.39
N PRO A 60 -5.58 14.52 9.64
CA PRO A 60 -4.75 15.57 10.23
C PRO A 60 -4.21 15.21 11.63
N GLY A 61 -2.96 15.55 11.86
CA GLY A 61 -2.29 15.29 13.10
C GLY A 61 -0.88 15.85 13.12
N GLU A 62 -0.18 15.61 14.22
CA GLU A 62 1.20 16.05 14.39
C GLU A 62 2.13 14.87 14.63
N ALA A 63 3.22 14.87 13.91
CA ALA A 63 4.29 13.89 14.04
C ALA A 63 5.51 14.55 14.67
N THR A 64 6.18 13.81 15.57
CA THR A 64 7.49 14.20 16.10
C THR A 64 8.44 13.02 15.91
N GLY A 65 9.74 13.31 15.93
CA GLY A 65 10.75 12.31 15.64
C GLY A 65 11.01 12.20 14.15
N GLU A 66 11.52 11.05 13.74
CA GLU A 66 11.96 10.83 12.37
C GLU A 66 11.34 9.58 11.79
N LEU A 67 10.88 9.67 10.54
CA LEU A 67 10.39 8.53 9.76
C LEU A 67 10.94 8.65 8.34
N ILE A 68 11.81 7.72 7.98
CA ILE A 68 12.44 7.66 6.66
C ILE A 68 11.88 6.43 5.93
N ILE A 69 11.35 6.65 4.75
CA ILE A 69 10.77 5.61 3.88
C ILE A 69 11.56 5.58 2.58
N ASP A 70 12.30 4.51 2.35
CA ASP A 70 13.13 4.35 1.15
C ASP A 70 14.00 5.59 0.86
N GLY A 71 14.64 6.13 1.90
CA GLY A 71 15.47 7.33 1.80
C GLY A 71 14.73 8.66 1.80
N VAL A 72 13.41 8.66 1.85
CA VAL A 72 12.56 9.85 1.81
C VAL A 72 12.03 10.18 3.21
N ASP A 73 12.13 11.44 3.61
CA ASP A 73 11.56 11.88 4.90
C ASP A 73 10.04 11.96 4.79
N ALA A 74 9.35 10.97 5.38
CA ALA A 74 7.91 10.87 5.31
C ALA A 74 7.17 12.02 6.00
N THR A 75 7.80 12.69 6.96
CA THR A 75 7.18 13.83 7.67
C THR A 75 7.10 15.08 6.80
N LYS A 76 7.87 15.12 5.72
CA LYS A 76 7.95 16.26 4.79
C LYS A 76 7.45 15.92 3.39
N SER A 77 6.97 14.71 3.17
CA SER A 77 6.54 14.23 1.86
C SER A 77 5.04 14.23 1.72
N SER A 78 4.55 14.40 0.50
CA SER A 78 3.14 14.25 0.18
C SER A 78 2.77 12.76 0.05
N ILE A 79 1.46 12.50 0.05
CA ILE A 79 0.93 11.15 -0.24
C ILE A 79 1.37 10.67 -1.63
N PHE A 80 1.41 11.61 -2.58
CA PHE A 80 1.82 11.33 -3.96
C PHE A 80 3.29 10.88 -4.04
N GLU A 81 4.18 11.56 -3.31
CA GLU A 81 5.60 11.17 -3.27
C GLU A 81 5.79 9.80 -2.64
N LEU A 82 5.11 9.53 -1.53
CA LEU A 82 5.21 8.23 -0.84
C LEU A 82 4.60 7.09 -1.64
N SER A 83 3.59 7.36 -2.47
CA SER A 83 2.97 6.33 -3.31
C SER A 83 3.92 5.73 -4.34
N ALA A 84 4.99 6.43 -4.69
CA ALA A 84 6.03 5.89 -5.57
C ALA A 84 6.89 4.83 -4.88
N HIS A 85 6.87 4.76 -3.56
CA HIS A 85 7.70 3.86 -2.74
C HIS A 85 6.89 2.80 -2.00
N VAL A 86 5.63 3.09 -1.69
CA VAL A 86 4.77 2.26 -0.84
C VAL A 86 3.47 1.95 -1.57
N GLY A 87 3.17 0.68 -1.74
CA GLY A 87 1.87 0.22 -2.22
C GLY A 87 1.06 -0.34 -1.07
N THR A 88 -0.24 -0.04 -1.03
CA THR A 88 -1.14 -0.50 0.02
C THR A 88 -2.22 -1.40 -0.55
N VAL A 89 -2.39 -2.59 0.04
CA VAL A 89 -3.45 -3.53 -0.29
C VAL A 89 -4.45 -3.51 0.87
N LEU A 90 -5.66 -3.01 0.60
CA LEU A 90 -6.69 -2.84 1.62
C LEU A 90 -7.45 -4.12 1.89
N GLN A 91 -8.05 -4.20 3.07
CA GLN A 91 -8.92 -5.31 3.48
C GLN A 91 -10.13 -5.46 2.55
N ASP A 92 -10.74 -4.32 2.15
CA ASP A 92 -11.88 -4.30 1.22
C ASP A 92 -11.50 -3.53 -0.04
N PRO A 93 -11.10 -4.24 -1.11
CA PRO A 93 -10.64 -3.60 -2.34
C PRO A 93 -11.75 -3.09 -3.25
N ASP A 94 -13.04 -3.34 -2.96
CA ASP A 94 -14.15 -3.01 -3.87
C ASP A 94 -14.18 -1.54 -4.27
N GLY A 95 -13.84 -0.64 -3.37
CA GLY A 95 -13.79 0.79 -3.65
C GLY A 95 -12.58 1.25 -4.46
N GLN A 96 -11.63 0.37 -4.76
CA GLN A 96 -10.40 0.68 -5.48
C GLN A 96 -10.47 0.41 -6.98
N PHE A 97 -11.49 -0.33 -7.43
CA PHE A 97 -11.59 -0.70 -8.84
C PHE A 97 -12.12 0.46 -9.69
N ILE A 98 -11.36 0.80 -10.72
CA ILE A 98 -11.64 1.91 -11.64
C ILE A 98 -11.72 1.47 -13.09
N GLY A 99 -11.18 0.30 -13.44
CA GLY A 99 -11.26 -0.27 -14.79
C GLY A 99 -12.56 -1.02 -15.01
N LEU A 100 -13.00 -1.11 -16.27
CA LEU A 100 -14.15 -1.92 -16.66
C LEU A 100 -13.80 -3.41 -16.62
N THR A 101 -12.55 -3.75 -16.85
CA THR A 101 -12.05 -5.12 -16.77
C THR A 101 -10.91 -5.19 -15.74
N VAL A 102 -10.61 -6.41 -15.30
CA VAL A 102 -9.49 -6.69 -14.40
C VAL A 102 -8.17 -6.23 -15.04
N GLY A 103 -7.96 -6.53 -16.33
CA GLY A 103 -6.74 -6.13 -17.03
C GLY A 103 -6.56 -4.62 -17.11
N GLU A 104 -7.63 -3.88 -17.37
CA GLU A 104 -7.60 -2.41 -17.38
C GLU A 104 -7.29 -1.84 -16.02
N ASP A 105 -7.85 -2.43 -14.97
CA ASP A 105 -7.62 -2.00 -13.59
C ASP A 105 -6.15 -2.18 -13.19
N ILE A 106 -5.56 -3.33 -13.52
CA ILE A 106 -4.15 -3.60 -13.25
C ILE A 106 -3.24 -2.63 -14.02
N ALA A 107 -3.58 -2.37 -15.29
CA ALA A 107 -2.76 -1.54 -16.18
C ALA A 107 -2.90 -0.03 -15.94
N PHE A 108 -3.85 0.41 -15.10
CA PHE A 108 -4.20 1.82 -14.96
C PHE A 108 -3.01 2.72 -14.63
N SER A 109 -2.18 2.33 -13.70
CA SER A 109 -1.01 3.13 -13.31
C SER A 109 0.03 3.24 -14.43
N LEU A 110 0.14 2.21 -15.27
CA LEU A 110 1.06 2.20 -16.40
C LEU A 110 0.60 3.14 -17.51
N GLU A 111 -0.71 3.34 -17.67
CA GLU A 111 -1.25 4.28 -18.65
C GLU A 111 -0.82 5.71 -18.33
N ASN A 112 -0.73 6.06 -17.05
CA ASN A 112 -0.30 7.39 -16.62
C ASN A 112 1.19 7.65 -16.84
N SER A 113 2.00 6.63 -17.08
CA SER A 113 3.43 6.77 -17.32
C SER A 113 3.80 6.91 -18.79
N CYS A 114 2.80 7.00 -19.70
CA CYS A 114 3.00 7.09 -21.14
C CYS A 114 3.79 5.91 -21.72
N MET A 115 3.68 4.75 -21.12
CA MET A 115 4.34 3.53 -21.58
C MET A 115 3.70 3.01 -22.87
N PRO A 116 4.48 2.46 -23.85
CA PRO A 116 3.93 1.82 -25.02
C PRO A 116 2.95 0.70 -24.66
N GLN A 117 1.87 0.58 -25.45
CA GLN A 117 0.80 -0.37 -25.17
C GLN A 117 1.29 -1.82 -25.08
N ASP A 118 2.21 -2.22 -25.95
CA ASP A 118 2.76 -3.58 -25.94
C ASP A 118 3.49 -3.89 -24.65
N GLU A 119 4.26 -2.93 -24.13
CA GLU A 119 4.95 -3.09 -22.85
C GLU A 119 3.97 -3.17 -21.68
N MET A 120 2.91 -2.36 -21.69
CA MET A 120 1.86 -2.42 -20.68
C MET A 120 1.20 -3.80 -20.64
N HIS A 121 0.88 -4.36 -21.80
CA HIS A 121 0.30 -5.70 -21.90
C HIS A 121 1.23 -6.78 -21.35
N GLN A 122 2.52 -6.69 -21.65
CA GLN A 122 3.51 -7.66 -21.16
C GLN A 122 3.63 -7.61 -19.64
N ILE A 123 3.74 -6.41 -19.07
CA ILE A 123 3.85 -6.23 -17.62
C ILE A 123 2.59 -6.69 -16.92
N THR A 124 1.42 -6.32 -17.44
CA THR A 124 0.12 -6.71 -16.86
C THR A 124 -0.03 -8.23 -16.84
N ARG A 125 0.31 -8.92 -17.94
CA ARG A 125 0.25 -10.38 -18.00
C ARG A 125 1.21 -11.03 -17.03
N LYS A 126 2.44 -10.55 -16.97
CA LYS A 126 3.46 -11.09 -16.07
C LYS A 126 3.03 -10.99 -14.61
N VAL A 127 2.53 -9.82 -14.21
CA VAL A 127 2.07 -9.61 -12.84
C VAL A 127 0.82 -10.45 -12.55
N ALA A 128 -0.12 -10.53 -13.50
CA ALA A 128 -1.32 -11.35 -13.37
C ALA A 128 -0.98 -12.83 -13.17
N GLU A 129 0.02 -13.35 -13.86
CA GLU A 129 0.50 -14.71 -13.67
C GLU A 129 1.11 -14.92 -12.29
N LEU A 130 1.89 -13.96 -11.79
CA LEU A 130 2.50 -14.02 -10.46
C LEU A 130 1.45 -14.12 -9.35
N VAL A 131 0.33 -13.44 -9.50
CA VAL A 131 -0.76 -13.45 -8.51
C VAL A 131 -1.89 -14.43 -8.89
N LYS A 132 -1.71 -15.23 -9.94
CA LYS A 132 -2.64 -16.27 -10.38
C LYS A 132 -4.02 -15.74 -10.77
N ILE A 133 -4.07 -14.61 -11.47
CA ILE A 133 -5.31 -14.00 -11.98
C ILE A 133 -5.31 -13.89 -13.50
N ASN A 134 -4.33 -14.50 -14.18
CA ASN A 134 -4.11 -14.37 -15.63
C ASN A 134 -5.31 -14.85 -16.49
N ASN A 135 -6.12 -15.77 -15.97
CA ASN A 135 -7.29 -16.25 -16.70
C ASN A 135 -8.55 -15.38 -16.51
N HIS A 136 -8.43 -14.29 -15.77
CA HIS A 136 -9.56 -13.44 -15.40
C HIS A 136 -9.38 -11.98 -15.88
N LEU A 137 -8.41 -11.71 -16.75
CA LEU A 137 -8.10 -10.34 -17.20
C LEU A 137 -9.26 -9.66 -17.92
N ASP A 138 -10.10 -10.44 -18.61
CA ASP A 138 -11.27 -9.90 -19.32
C ASP A 138 -12.54 -9.83 -18.46
N TYR A 139 -12.47 -10.29 -17.22
CA TYR A 139 -13.60 -10.27 -16.29
C TYR A 139 -13.84 -8.85 -15.77
N ALA A 140 -15.11 -8.52 -15.51
CA ALA A 140 -15.41 -7.33 -14.74
C ALA A 140 -15.06 -7.60 -13.25
N PRO A 141 -14.58 -6.58 -12.51
CA PRO A 141 -14.19 -6.78 -11.11
C PRO A 141 -15.28 -7.38 -10.23
N HIS A 142 -16.56 -7.06 -10.47
CA HIS A 142 -17.67 -7.59 -9.68
C HIS A 142 -17.90 -9.09 -9.88
N GLU A 143 -17.35 -9.70 -10.92
CA GLU A 143 -17.47 -11.14 -11.18
C GLU A 143 -16.49 -11.97 -10.35
N LEU A 144 -15.58 -11.34 -9.63
CA LEU A 144 -14.51 -11.99 -8.89
C LEU A 144 -14.92 -12.32 -7.44
N SER A 145 -14.33 -13.40 -6.89
CA SER A 145 -14.39 -13.67 -5.46
C SER A 145 -13.61 -12.63 -4.65
N GLY A 146 -13.81 -12.58 -3.33
CA GLY A 146 -13.06 -11.69 -2.45
C GLY A 146 -11.55 -11.89 -2.53
N GLY A 147 -11.08 -13.13 -2.55
CA GLY A 147 -9.66 -13.46 -2.69
C GLY A 147 -9.10 -13.03 -4.05
N GLN A 148 -9.87 -13.24 -5.13
CA GLN A 148 -9.47 -12.79 -6.46
C GLN A 148 -9.40 -11.27 -6.55
N LYS A 149 -10.33 -10.55 -5.95
CA LYS A 149 -10.31 -9.07 -5.89
C LYS A 149 -9.05 -8.57 -5.19
N GLN A 150 -8.65 -9.21 -4.09
CA GLN A 150 -7.41 -8.84 -3.39
C GLN A 150 -6.16 -9.12 -4.23
N ARG A 151 -6.16 -10.20 -5.00
CA ARG A 151 -5.07 -10.49 -5.93
C ARG A 151 -4.97 -9.46 -7.03
N VAL A 152 -6.10 -8.96 -7.54
CA VAL A 152 -6.12 -7.86 -8.52
C VAL A 152 -5.55 -6.58 -7.90
N SER A 153 -5.94 -6.24 -6.68
CA SER A 153 -5.36 -5.10 -5.97
C SER A 153 -3.84 -5.24 -5.79
N LEU A 154 -3.39 -6.43 -5.41
CA LEU A 154 -1.96 -6.72 -5.29
C LEU A 154 -1.24 -6.54 -6.63
N ALA A 155 -1.81 -7.06 -7.71
CA ALA A 155 -1.25 -6.91 -9.05
C ALA A 155 -1.12 -5.43 -9.44
N GLY A 156 -2.14 -4.63 -9.17
CA GLY A 156 -2.13 -3.19 -9.44
C GLY A 156 -1.01 -2.44 -8.73
N VAL A 157 -0.68 -2.86 -7.51
CA VAL A 157 0.45 -2.28 -6.74
C VAL A 157 1.79 -2.77 -7.27
N MET A 158 1.86 -4.05 -7.68
CA MET A 158 3.10 -4.65 -8.16
C MET A 158 3.57 -4.07 -9.49
N VAL A 159 2.65 -3.64 -10.37
CA VAL A 159 3.04 -3.03 -11.66
C VAL A 159 3.77 -1.70 -11.46
N ASP A 160 3.54 -1.01 -10.34
CA ASP A 160 4.24 0.24 -10.00
C ASP A 160 5.68 0.01 -9.55
N GLN A 161 6.08 -1.23 -9.33
CA GLN A 161 7.43 -1.60 -8.88
C GLN A 161 7.83 -0.91 -7.57
N VAL A 162 6.88 -0.73 -6.66
CA VAL A 162 7.16 -0.18 -5.34
C VAL A 162 8.03 -1.14 -4.53
N LYS A 163 8.84 -0.60 -3.63
CA LYS A 163 9.75 -1.39 -2.79
C LYS A 163 9.10 -1.91 -1.51
N ILE A 164 8.00 -1.29 -1.08
CA ILE A 164 7.34 -1.58 0.18
C ILE A 164 5.88 -1.92 -0.10
N LEU A 165 5.42 -3.04 0.43
CA LEU A 165 4.02 -3.44 0.36
C LEU A 165 3.43 -3.47 1.77
N LEU A 166 2.32 -2.75 1.94
CA LEU A 166 1.51 -2.77 3.15
C LEU A 166 0.25 -3.58 2.90
N PHE A 167 -0.03 -4.53 3.78
CA PHE A 167 -1.24 -5.34 3.73
C PHE A 167 -2.08 -5.04 4.98
N ASP A 168 -3.31 -4.57 4.78
CA ASP A 168 -4.25 -4.30 5.87
C ASP A 168 -5.28 -5.42 5.94
N GLU A 169 -5.06 -6.35 6.87
CA GLU A 169 -5.91 -7.52 7.15
C GLU A 169 -6.37 -8.31 5.92
N PRO A 170 -5.53 -8.53 4.89
CA PRO A 170 -5.98 -9.21 3.67
C PRO A 170 -6.15 -10.72 3.85
N LEU A 171 -5.57 -11.30 4.90
CA LEU A 171 -5.46 -12.75 5.07
C LEU A 171 -6.79 -13.45 5.29
N ALA A 172 -7.82 -12.73 5.72
CA ALA A 172 -9.16 -13.31 5.90
C ALA A 172 -9.79 -13.81 4.59
N ASN A 173 -9.35 -13.29 3.44
CA ASN A 173 -9.92 -13.55 2.13
C ASN A 173 -8.91 -14.14 1.12
N LEU A 174 -7.68 -14.40 1.55
CA LEU A 174 -6.65 -15.02 0.71
C LEU A 174 -6.59 -16.51 0.94
N ASP A 175 -6.57 -17.28 -0.13
CA ASP A 175 -6.35 -18.72 -0.11
C ASP A 175 -4.86 -19.06 0.04
#